data_f84747c6c37fb848ab2b6a034390aada
#
_entry.id   f84747c6c37fb848ab2b6a034390aada
#
_cell.length_a   1.000
_cell.length_b   1.000
_cell.length_c   1.000
_cell.angle_alpha   90.00
_cell.angle_beta   90.00
_cell.angle_gamma   90.00
#
_symmetry.space_group_name_H-M   'P 1'
#
loop_
_entity.id
_entity.type
_entity.pdbx_description
1 polymer ?
#
loop_
_entity_poly.entity_id
_entity_poly.type
_entity_poly.pdbx_seq_one_letter_code
_entity_poly.pdbx_strand_id
1 'polypeptide(L)'
;VAAIDWLGREVRCPGAASLLAMTAASACGYCEPMRQTTGFARLPDGERIAFAVVGSGPAVVLPAWWVSNMVEDWQFDPLRRFVEGLAAGRMVVRYDRLGTGLSDRERPPETFTPEFEDATLCAVLDELGLVRMTLMGISCGGCTAVSFAARRPERVDRLVLYGSYAQGHALGPPQARTGMVDLVRSHWGLGSRLLADMFGPNWSAEDRVAFTASQRAAADAEVAADLLALIYETDVRDDLPGIRAPALVVHREHDRAMRLSGAREVAALLPHADLVTLPGDAHLPWHGDGDAVLRAIAPFLGIEGPPAPANGADADALGELSAREREVLGLVAQGLSDPQIAERLVLSPHTVHRHVANILAKLRLPTRAAAAAAAARAGLL
;
A
#
# COMPACT_ATOMS: atom_id res chain seq x y z
N VAL A 1 26.15 -30.92 5.35
CA VAL A 1 26.68 -29.86 4.51
C VAL A 1 26.80 -28.66 5.42
N ALA A 2 28.02 -28.18 5.67
CA ALA A 2 28.26 -27.01 6.49
C ALA A 2 27.92 -25.76 5.69
N ALA A 3 27.15 -24.87 6.27
CA ALA A 3 26.90 -23.54 5.71
C ALA A 3 27.88 -22.54 6.34
N ILE A 4 28.44 -21.68 5.53
CA ILE A 4 29.38 -20.64 5.95
C ILE A 4 28.61 -19.31 6.04
N ASP A 5 28.78 -18.57 7.16
CA ASP A 5 28.18 -17.26 7.34
C ASP A 5 28.97 -16.17 6.57
N TRP A 6 28.39 -14.99 6.52
CA TRP A 6 28.89 -13.81 5.80
C TRP A 6 30.28 -13.32 6.25
N LEU A 7 30.82 -13.86 7.37
CA LEU A 7 32.11 -13.55 7.93
C LEU A 7 33.09 -14.73 7.83
N GLY A 8 32.75 -15.77 7.03
CA GLY A 8 33.58 -16.94 6.81
C GLY A 8 33.62 -17.93 7.96
N ARG A 9 32.63 -17.95 8.86
CA ARG A 9 32.54 -18.85 10.01
C ARG A 9 31.62 -20.02 9.76
N GLU A 10 32.01 -21.25 10.10
CA GLU A 10 31.16 -22.42 10.07
C GLU A 10 30.00 -22.32 11.08
N VAL A 11 28.76 -22.40 10.61
CA VAL A 11 27.56 -22.49 11.44
C VAL A 11 27.11 -23.96 11.45
N ARG A 12 27.21 -24.62 12.59
CA ARG A 12 26.63 -25.95 12.81
C ARG A 12 25.14 -25.82 12.99
N CYS A 13 24.37 -26.40 12.09
CA CYS A 13 22.94 -26.61 12.29
C CYS A 13 22.71 -27.57 13.48
N PRO A 14 21.86 -27.23 14.46
CA PRO A 14 21.43 -28.20 15.46
C PRO A 14 20.53 -29.26 14.80
N GLY A 15 20.80 -30.53 15.15
CA GLY A 15 20.15 -31.69 14.56
C GLY A 15 18.64 -31.73 14.76
N ALA A 16 18.00 -32.51 13.91
CA ALA A 16 16.57 -32.77 13.79
C ALA A 16 15.95 -33.50 15.02
N ALA A 17 15.88 -32.83 16.16
CA ALA A 17 15.27 -33.34 17.39
C ALA A 17 14.54 -32.27 18.19
N SER A 18 13.77 -31.36 17.54
CA SER A 18 12.90 -30.42 18.24
C SER A 18 11.68 -30.02 17.42
N LEU A 19 11.04 -30.97 16.72
CA LEU A 19 9.80 -30.70 15.98
C LEU A 19 8.52 -31.10 16.76
N LEU A 20 8.60 -31.33 18.07
CA LEU A 20 7.46 -31.80 18.88
C LEU A 20 7.14 -30.94 20.12
N ALA A 21 7.55 -29.66 20.15
CA ALA A 21 7.25 -28.75 21.28
C ALA A 21 6.75 -27.37 20.83
N MET A 22 5.93 -27.28 19.78
CA MET A 22 5.27 -26.03 19.38
C MET A 22 3.75 -26.19 19.25
N THR A 23 3.12 -26.83 20.23
CA THR A 23 1.67 -26.77 20.43
C THR A 23 1.38 -26.39 21.88
N ALA A 24 1.48 -25.13 22.22
CA ALA A 24 0.78 -24.44 23.34
C ALA A 24 1.43 -23.05 23.61
N ALA A 25 1.29 -22.10 22.70
CA ALA A 25 1.52 -20.69 23.02
C ALA A 25 0.59 -19.82 22.16
N SER A 26 -0.72 -20.04 22.34
CA SER A 26 -1.73 -19.16 21.77
C SER A 26 -2.44 -18.46 22.92
N ALA A 27 -1.89 -17.35 23.41
CA ALA A 27 -2.57 -16.30 24.18
C ALA A 27 -1.57 -15.26 24.69
N CYS A 28 -0.87 -14.54 23.81
CA CYS A 28 -0.31 -13.25 24.14
C CYS A 28 -0.08 -12.47 22.83
N GLY A 29 -0.90 -11.47 22.58
CA GLY A 29 -1.04 -10.76 21.32
C GLY A 29 0.09 -9.76 21.01
N TYR A 30 1.34 -10.19 21.00
CA TYR A 30 2.46 -9.48 20.37
C TYR A 30 3.19 -10.48 19.48
N CYS A 31 2.70 -10.63 18.25
CA CYS A 31 3.50 -11.25 17.21
C CYS A 31 4.70 -10.32 16.95
N GLU A 32 5.94 -10.83 17.09
CA GLU A 32 7.11 -10.05 16.68
C GLU A 32 6.95 -9.63 15.21
N PRO A 33 7.28 -8.38 14.86
CA PRO A 33 7.16 -7.92 13.47
C PRO A 33 8.00 -8.82 12.55
N MET A 34 7.43 -9.16 11.39
CA MET A 34 8.12 -10.00 10.40
C MET A 34 9.42 -9.31 9.96
N ARG A 35 10.47 -10.09 9.81
CA ARG A 35 11.75 -9.56 9.34
C ARG A 35 11.73 -9.35 7.83
N GLN A 36 12.04 -8.13 7.39
CA GLN A 36 12.34 -7.82 5.99
C GLN A 36 13.81 -8.19 5.69
N THR A 37 14.05 -8.93 4.63
CA THR A 37 15.38 -9.22 4.09
C THR A 37 15.59 -8.45 2.80
N THR A 38 16.71 -7.77 2.65
CA THR A 38 17.05 -6.99 1.44
C THR A 38 18.17 -7.66 0.65
N GLY A 39 18.13 -7.49 -0.68
CA GLY A 39 19.13 -7.97 -1.62
C GLY A 39 19.21 -7.07 -2.85
N PHE A 40 20.05 -7.45 -3.81
CA PHE A 40 20.25 -6.70 -5.04
C PHE A 40 20.21 -7.64 -6.25
N ALA A 41 19.37 -7.32 -7.22
CA ALA A 41 19.43 -7.87 -8.57
C ALA A 41 20.32 -6.98 -9.45
N ARG A 42 20.91 -7.56 -10.52
CA ARG A 42 21.70 -6.80 -11.48
C ARG A 42 21.01 -6.72 -12.82
N LEU A 43 20.98 -5.53 -13.39
CA LEU A 43 20.61 -5.32 -14.79
C LEU A 43 21.78 -5.72 -15.72
N PRO A 44 21.52 -5.95 -17.03
CA PRO A 44 22.55 -6.35 -17.96
C PRO A 44 23.76 -5.39 -18.04
N ASP A 45 23.51 -4.10 -17.87
CA ASP A 45 24.53 -3.05 -17.92
C ASP A 45 25.26 -2.86 -16.59
N GLY A 46 24.87 -3.65 -15.54
CA GLY A 46 25.57 -3.76 -14.28
C GLY A 46 24.92 -3.00 -13.12
N GLU A 47 23.93 -2.16 -13.35
CA GLU A 47 23.22 -1.41 -12.32
C GLU A 47 22.53 -2.36 -11.34
N ARG A 48 22.47 -1.94 -10.09
CA ARG A 48 21.87 -2.71 -9.01
C ARG A 48 20.48 -2.23 -8.70
N ILE A 49 19.55 -3.17 -8.67
CA ILE A 49 18.17 -2.97 -8.25
C ILE A 49 18.00 -3.58 -6.86
N ALA A 50 17.74 -2.77 -5.87
CA ALA A 50 17.48 -3.23 -4.52
C ALA A 50 16.09 -3.84 -4.42
N PHE A 51 15.98 -5.00 -3.78
CA PHE A 51 14.71 -5.65 -3.49
C PHE A 51 14.60 -6.03 -2.01
N ALA A 52 13.38 -6.24 -1.56
CA ALA A 52 13.05 -6.70 -0.21
C ALA A 52 12.09 -7.87 -0.25
N VAL A 53 12.31 -8.83 0.65
CA VAL A 53 11.50 -10.04 0.81
C VAL A 53 10.98 -10.12 2.24
N VAL A 54 9.68 -10.43 2.39
CA VAL A 54 9.01 -10.67 3.67
C VAL A 54 8.20 -11.97 3.57
N GLY A 55 8.27 -12.81 4.60
CA GLY A 55 7.55 -14.08 4.64
C GLY A 55 8.16 -15.18 3.77
N SER A 56 7.37 -16.22 3.54
CA SER A 56 7.77 -17.41 2.75
C SER A 56 6.54 -18.08 2.14
N GLY A 57 6.74 -18.89 1.10
CA GLY A 57 5.66 -19.57 0.38
C GLY A 57 5.51 -19.09 -1.07
N PRO A 58 4.36 -19.29 -1.72
CA PRO A 58 4.13 -18.80 -3.07
C PRO A 58 4.29 -17.28 -3.17
N ALA A 59 4.98 -16.81 -4.21
CA ALA A 59 5.36 -15.41 -4.32
C ALA A 59 4.20 -14.48 -4.69
N VAL A 60 4.13 -13.33 -4.01
CA VAL A 60 3.38 -12.14 -4.39
C VAL A 60 4.39 -11.03 -4.64
N VAL A 61 4.51 -10.58 -5.86
CA VAL A 61 5.47 -9.54 -6.25
C VAL A 61 4.73 -8.24 -6.51
N LEU A 62 5.19 -7.18 -5.86
CA LEU A 62 4.65 -5.83 -5.99
C LEU A 62 5.60 -5.02 -6.88
N PRO A 63 5.29 -4.82 -8.18
CA PRO A 63 6.02 -3.88 -9.00
C PRO A 63 6.01 -2.48 -8.38
N ALA A 64 7.13 -1.78 -8.51
CA ALA A 64 7.30 -0.47 -7.88
C ALA A 64 6.19 0.51 -8.31
N TRP A 65 5.51 1.12 -7.34
CA TRP A 65 4.28 1.92 -7.56
C TRP A 65 4.52 3.41 -7.77
N TRP A 66 5.55 3.98 -7.22
CA TRP A 66 5.96 5.39 -7.33
C TRP A 66 7.44 5.45 -6.98
N VAL A 67 7.90 6.53 -6.40
CA VAL A 67 9.21 6.56 -5.74
C VAL A 67 9.10 5.83 -4.41
N SER A 68 10.07 4.99 -4.08
CA SER A 68 10.12 4.20 -2.86
C SER A 68 11.52 4.16 -2.27
N ASN A 69 11.58 3.94 -0.96
CA ASN A 69 12.78 3.55 -0.24
C ASN A 69 12.38 2.44 0.72
N MET A 70 12.66 1.20 0.36
CA MET A 70 12.18 0.02 1.09
C MET A 70 12.55 -0.01 2.57
N VAL A 71 13.64 0.63 2.98
CA VAL A 71 14.07 0.69 4.38
C VAL A 71 13.28 1.75 5.15
N GLU A 72 13.14 2.95 4.58
CA GLU A 72 12.34 4.02 5.17
C GLU A 72 10.87 3.65 5.22
N ASP A 73 10.34 3.12 4.10
CA ASP A 73 8.94 2.69 3.99
C ASP A 73 8.60 1.60 5.02
N TRP A 74 9.56 0.72 5.37
CA TRP A 74 9.37 -0.33 6.37
C TRP A 74 9.19 0.21 7.79
N GLN A 75 9.63 1.42 8.07
CA GLN A 75 9.40 2.11 9.35
C GLN A 75 7.98 2.64 9.47
N PHE A 76 7.26 2.76 8.35
CA PHE A 76 5.88 3.22 8.35
C PHE A 76 4.93 2.06 8.69
N ASP A 77 4.43 2.06 9.92
CA ASP A 77 3.59 0.98 10.47
C ASP A 77 2.44 0.53 9.57
N PRO A 78 1.64 1.42 8.95
CA PRO A 78 0.53 0.98 8.10
C PRO A 78 0.99 0.16 6.90
N LEU A 79 2.06 0.56 6.21
CA LEU A 79 2.63 -0.19 5.10
C LEU A 79 3.20 -1.53 5.58
N ARG A 80 3.95 -1.53 6.68
CA ARG A 80 4.52 -2.76 7.24
C ARG A 80 3.42 -3.78 7.55
N ARG A 81 2.36 -3.39 8.28
CA ARG A 81 1.23 -4.26 8.61
C ARG A 81 0.52 -4.79 7.36
N PHE A 82 0.36 -3.95 6.36
CA PHE A 82 -0.24 -4.37 5.09
C PHE A 82 0.61 -5.44 4.40
N VAL A 83 1.93 -5.25 4.32
CA VAL A 83 2.87 -6.22 3.74
C VAL A 83 2.92 -7.50 4.58
N GLU A 84 2.94 -7.41 5.92
CA GLU A 84 2.87 -8.56 6.83
C GLU A 84 1.57 -9.35 6.65
N GLY A 85 0.44 -8.65 6.45
CA GLY A 85 -0.85 -9.27 6.14
C GLY A 85 -0.83 -10.04 4.81
N LEU A 86 -0.19 -9.49 3.77
CA LEU A 86 0.04 -10.19 2.51
C LEU A 86 0.99 -11.38 2.69
N ALA A 87 1.98 -11.25 3.58
CA ALA A 87 2.98 -12.27 3.83
C ALA A 87 2.49 -13.44 4.71
N ALA A 88 1.22 -13.44 5.13
CA ALA A 88 0.60 -14.55 5.85
C ALA A 88 0.51 -15.79 4.94
N GLY A 89 1.56 -16.63 4.98
CA GLY A 89 1.71 -17.82 4.10
C GLY A 89 2.15 -17.50 2.67
N ARG A 90 2.67 -16.32 2.42
CA ARG A 90 3.20 -15.87 1.12
C ARG A 90 4.60 -15.27 1.28
N MET A 91 5.39 -15.33 0.21
CA MET A 91 6.60 -14.55 0.07
C MET A 91 6.26 -13.25 -0.66
N VAL A 92 6.33 -12.12 0.03
CA VAL A 92 6.08 -10.80 -0.57
C VAL A 92 7.39 -10.18 -1.00
N VAL A 93 7.48 -9.80 -2.28
CA VAL A 93 8.65 -9.16 -2.88
C VAL A 93 8.30 -7.74 -3.29
N ARG A 94 9.16 -6.78 -2.92
CA ARG A 94 9.12 -5.37 -3.36
C ARG A 94 10.50 -4.97 -3.85
N TYR A 95 10.59 -3.95 -4.69
CA TYR A 95 11.87 -3.41 -5.12
C TYR A 95 11.79 -1.88 -5.31
N ASP A 96 12.94 -1.24 -5.20
CA ASP A 96 13.11 0.18 -5.55
C ASP A 96 13.52 0.28 -7.02
N ARG A 97 12.90 1.20 -7.76
CA ARG A 97 13.27 1.47 -9.17
C ARG A 97 14.71 1.98 -9.25
N LEU A 98 15.35 1.81 -10.41
CA LEU A 98 16.59 2.51 -10.69
C LEU A 98 16.38 4.03 -10.50
N GLY A 99 17.31 4.70 -9.88
CA GLY A 99 17.21 6.11 -9.49
C GLY A 99 16.51 6.37 -8.16
N THR A 100 15.94 5.34 -7.50
CA THR A 100 15.21 5.51 -6.24
C THR A 100 15.74 4.63 -5.11
N GLY A 101 15.45 5.05 -3.89
CA GLY A 101 15.69 4.26 -2.66
C GLY A 101 17.11 3.74 -2.52
N LEU A 102 17.23 2.42 -2.38
CA LEU A 102 18.49 1.71 -2.25
C LEU A 102 19.08 1.23 -3.58
N SER A 103 18.35 1.32 -4.68
CA SER A 103 18.87 1.03 -6.02
C SER A 103 19.93 2.06 -6.42
N ASP A 104 20.74 1.74 -7.42
CA ASP A 104 21.73 2.69 -7.93
C ASP A 104 21.02 3.99 -8.35
N ARG A 105 21.63 5.13 -8.01
CA ARG A 105 20.96 6.45 -8.07
C ARG A 105 21.03 7.08 -9.46
N GLU A 106 22.03 6.73 -10.24
CA GLU A 106 22.17 7.21 -11.61
C GLU A 106 21.17 6.48 -12.50
N ARG A 107 20.28 7.24 -13.12
CA ARG A 107 19.28 6.71 -14.04
C ARG A 107 19.35 7.48 -15.36
N PRO A 108 19.87 6.85 -16.44
CA PRO A 108 19.95 7.47 -17.74
C PRO A 108 18.56 7.82 -18.32
N PRO A 109 18.39 8.97 -18.98
CA PRO A 109 17.10 9.42 -19.51
C PRO A 109 16.39 8.41 -20.42
N GLU A 110 17.15 7.65 -21.22
CA GLU A 110 16.65 6.61 -22.13
C GLU A 110 16.03 5.41 -21.41
N THR A 111 16.21 5.28 -20.09
CA THR A 111 15.67 4.19 -19.27
C THR A 111 14.28 4.48 -18.69
N PHE A 112 13.75 5.68 -18.92
CA PHE A 112 12.37 6.01 -18.50
C PHE A 112 11.36 5.48 -19.52
N THR A 113 11.30 4.17 -19.66
CA THR A 113 10.42 3.46 -20.60
C THR A 113 9.72 2.28 -19.93
N PRO A 114 8.52 1.87 -20.42
CA PRO A 114 7.84 0.67 -19.91
C PRO A 114 8.69 -0.60 -20.09
N GLU A 115 9.50 -0.68 -21.14
CA GLU A 115 10.38 -1.82 -21.44
C GLU A 115 11.48 -1.95 -20.38
N PHE A 116 12.05 -0.84 -19.93
CA PHE A 116 13.05 -0.84 -18.87
C PHE A 116 12.44 -1.25 -17.50
N GLU A 117 11.22 -0.80 -17.20
CA GLU A 117 10.50 -1.23 -15.99
C GLU A 117 10.22 -2.75 -16.02
N ASP A 118 9.87 -3.30 -17.18
CA ASP A 118 9.68 -4.73 -17.39
C ASP A 118 10.99 -5.51 -17.22
N ALA A 119 12.11 -5.01 -17.79
CA ALA A 119 13.43 -5.60 -17.62
C ALA A 119 13.89 -5.56 -16.15
N THR A 120 13.61 -4.47 -15.44
CA THR A 120 13.89 -4.33 -14.00
C THR A 120 13.14 -5.38 -13.20
N LEU A 121 11.84 -5.56 -13.46
CA LEU A 121 11.05 -6.62 -12.82
C LEU A 121 11.63 -8.00 -13.13
N CYS A 122 11.98 -8.29 -14.40
CA CYS A 122 12.61 -9.56 -14.78
C CYS A 122 13.88 -9.81 -13.99
N ALA A 123 14.78 -8.83 -13.88
CA ALA A 123 16.05 -8.99 -13.16
C ALA A 123 15.82 -9.38 -11.68
N VAL A 124 14.84 -8.75 -11.02
CA VAL A 124 14.48 -9.09 -9.62
C VAL A 124 13.92 -10.52 -9.52
N LEU A 125 13.03 -10.91 -10.44
CA LEU A 125 12.44 -12.24 -10.47
C LEU A 125 13.49 -13.34 -10.72
N ASP A 126 14.42 -13.08 -11.62
CA ASP A 126 15.46 -14.03 -12.02
C ASP A 126 16.52 -14.18 -10.90
N GLU A 127 16.90 -13.09 -10.21
CA GLU A 127 17.78 -13.13 -9.04
C GLU A 127 17.16 -14.00 -7.92
N LEU A 128 15.84 -13.92 -7.73
CA LEU A 128 15.12 -14.70 -6.72
C LEU A 128 14.72 -16.11 -7.21
N GLY A 129 15.02 -16.48 -8.45
CA GLY A 129 14.65 -17.76 -9.06
C GLY A 129 13.13 -17.97 -9.18
N LEU A 130 12.36 -16.88 -9.27
CA LEU A 130 10.90 -16.93 -9.33
C LEU A 130 10.43 -17.21 -10.75
N VAL A 131 10.03 -18.44 -11.01
CA VAL A 131 9.49 -18.87 -12.32
C VAL A 131 8.05 -18.43 -12.49
N ARG A 132 7.22 -18.58 -11.45
CA ARG A 132 5.80 -18.21 -11.45
C ARG A 132 5.44 -17.46 -10.17
N MET A 133 4.56 -16.47 -10.29
CA MET A 133 4.15 -15.63 -9.15
C MET A 133 2.77 -15.04 -9.35
N THR A 134 2.20 -14.52 -8.27
CA THR A 134 1.13 -13.53 -8.34
C THR A 134 1.75 -12.14 -8.46
N LEU A 135 1.27 -11.33 -9.38
CA LEU A 135 1.60 -9.90 -9.44
C LEU A 135 0.53 -9.09 -8.72
N MET A 136 0.94 -8.18 -7.87
CA MET A 136 0.06 -7.18 -7.26
C MET A 136 0.53 -5.78 -7.65
N GLY A 137 -0.07 -5.24 -8.70
CA GLY A 137 0.22 -3.89 -9.17
C GLY A 137 -0.58 -2.85 -8.38
N ILE A 138 0.12 -1.92 -7.75
CA ILE A 138 -0.46 -0.78 -7.03
C ILE A 138 -0.20 0.47 -7.86
N SER A 139 -1.21 1.32 -8.10
CA SER A 139 -1.04 2.56 -8.86
C SER A 139 -0.36 2.32 -10.22
N CYS A 140 0.67 3.05 -10.58
CA CYS A 140 1.44 2.87 -11.82
C CYS A 140 2.19 1.52 -11.88
N GLY A 141 2.49 0.89 -10.75
CA GLY A 141 2.99 -0.49 -10.73
C GLY A 141 2.02 -1.50 -11.34
N GLY A 142 0.73 -1.14 -11.42
CA GLY A 142 -0.26 -1.91 -12.16
C GLY A 142 -0.01 -1.96 -13.66
N CYS A 143 0.45 -0.87 -14.27
CA CYS A 143 0.81 -0.86 -15.68
C CYS A 143 1.99 -1.80 -15.97
N THR A 144 3.02 -1.79 -15.12
CA THR A 144 4.14 -2.74 -15.21
C THR A 144 3.66 -4.19 -15.06
N ALA A 145 2.76 -4.45 -14.08
CA ALA A 145 2.19 -5.78 -13.89
C ALA A 145 1.37 -6.26 -15.11
N VAL A 146 0.59 -5.37 -15.72
CA VAL A 146 -0.22 -5.64 -16.91
C VAL A 146 0.69 -5.97 -18.10
N SER A 147 1.66 -5.10 -18.43
CA SER A 147 2.59 -5.34 -19.53
C SER A 147 3.38 -6.63 -19.36
N PHE A 148 3.86 -6.91 -18.15
CA PHE A 148 4.55 -8.18 -17.85
C PHE A 148 3.64 -9.39 -18.04
N ALA A 149 2.40 -9.34 -17.52
CA ALA A 149 1.46 -10.45 -17.62
C ALA A 149 1.03 -10.74 -19.08
N ALA A 150 0.91 -9.70 -19.91
CA ALA A 150 0.61 -9.86 -21.33
C ALA A 150 1.76 -10.48 -22.11
N ARG A 151 2.99 -10.06 -21.82
CA ARG A 151 4.20 -10.54 -22.51
C ARG A 151 4.67 -11.92 -22.04
N ARG A 152 4.41 -12.30 -20.79
CA ARG A 152 4.87 -13.55 -20.14
C ARG A 152 3.73 -14.24 -19.36
N PRO A 153 2.64 -14.62 -20.03
CA PRO A 153 1.47 -15.18 -19.39
C PRO A 153 1.75 -16.47 -18.63
N GLU A 154 2.79 -17.21 -19.00
CA GLU A 154 3.22 -18.46 -18.33
C GLU A 154 3.86 -18.20 -16.96
N ARG A 155 4.34 -16.98 -16.68
CA ARG A 155 4.96 -16.62 -15.40
C ARG A 155 3.97 -16.04 -14.39
N VAL A 156 2.73 -15.72 -14.78
CA VAL A 156 1.76 -15.05 -13.90
C VAL A 156 0.61 -15.98 -13.55
N ASP A 157 0.50 -16.34 -12.27
CA ASP A 157 -0.57 -17.18 -11.76
C ASP A 157 -1.88 -16.39 -11.53
N ARG A 158 -1.76 -15.19 -10.99
CA ARG A 158 -2.86 -14.27 -10.68
C ARG A 158 -2.39 -12.84 -10.81
N LEU A 159 -3.32 -11.95 -11.11
CA LEU A 159 -3.07 -10.51 -11.20
C LEU A 159 -4.01 -9.76 -10.24
N VAL A 160 -3.45 -9.01 -9.30
CA VAL A 160 -4.21 -8.07 -8.46
C VAL A 160 -3.82 -6.65 -8.88
N LEU A 161 -4.79 -5.80 -9.15
CA LEU A 161 -4.60 -4.40 -9.51
C LEU A 161 -5.32 -3.51 -8.51
N TYR A 162 -4.59 -2.72 -7.73
CA TYR A 162 -5.15 -1.79 -6.75
C TYR A 162 -4.87 -0.35 -7.16
N GLY A 163 -5.94 0.47 -7.24
CA GLY A 163 -5.80 1.90 -7.55
C GLY A 163 -5.07 2.16 -8.86
N SER A 164 -5.20 1.25 -9.85
CA SER A 164 -4.48 1.31 -11.12
C SER A 164 -5.35 1.86 -12.25
N TYR A 165 -4.76 2.06 -13.42
CA TYR A 165 -5.37 2.67 -14.59
C TYR A 165 -4.84 1.98 -15.86
N ALA A 166 -5.55 2.18 -17.00
CA ALA A 166 -5.15 1.65 -18.30
C ALA A 166 -4.29 2.64 -19.10
N GLN A 167 -4.53 3.95 -18.94
CA GLN A 167 -3.82 5.00 -19.68
C GLN A 167 -3.50 6.22 -18.81
N GLY A 168 -2.25 6.64 -18.79
CA GLY A 168 -1.78 7.79 -18.00
C GLY A 168 -2.36 9.14 -18.46
N HIS A 169 -2.69 9.26 -19.74
CA HIS A 169 -3.32 10.47 -20.30
C HIS A 169 -4.69 10.77 -19.66
N ALA A 170 -5.39 9.78 -19.14
CA ALA A 170 -6.67 9.95 -18.44
C ALA A 170 -6.53 10.52 -17.02
N LEU A 171 -5.33 10.61 -16.46
CA LEU A 171 -5.09 11.11 -15.10
C LEU A 171 -5.27 12.64 -14.98
N GLY A 172 -5.35 13.35 -16.10
CA GLY A 172 -5.63 14.77 -16.10
C GLY A 172 -5.50 15.40 -17.49
N PRO A 173 -5.97 16.64 -17.67
CA PRO A 173 -5.79 17.36 -18.92
C PRO A 173 -4.30 17.63 -19.19
N PRO A 174 -3.87 17.74 -20.47
CA PRO A 174 -2.46 17.89 -20.83
C PRO A 174 -1.72 18.99 -20.03
N GLN A 175 -2.32 20.16 -19.89
CA GLN A 175 -1.71 21.30 -19.17
C GLN A 175 -1.46 21.00 -17.69
N ALA A 176 -2.38 20.25 -17.04
CA ALA A 176 -2.23 19.88 -15.64
C ALA A 176 -1.12 18.82 -15.47
N ARG A 177 -1.01 17.88 -16.39
CA ARG A 177 0.05 16.86 -16.39
C ARG A 177 1.43 17.50 -16.59
N THR A 178 1.59 18.34 -17.63
CA THR A 178 2.84 19.08 -17.88
C THR A 178 3.19 19.97 -16.68
N GLY A 179 2.22 20.76 -16.18
CA GLY A 179 2.45 21.64 -15.03
C GLY A 179 2.85 20.86 -13.75
N MET A 180 2.35 19.64 -13.54
CA MET A 180 2.76 18.81 -12.41
C MET A 180 4.20 18.30 -12.56
N VAL A 181 4.59 17.86 -13.75
CA VAL A 181 5.98 17.42 -14.04
C VAL A 181 6.93 18.60 -13.85
N ASP A 182 6.62 19.79 -14.39
CA ASP A 182 7.42 20.99 -14.24
C ASP A 182 7.53 21.43 -12.78
N LEU A 183 6.45 21.34 -12.02
CA LEU A 183 6.45 21.63 -10.58
C LEU A 183 7.35 20.67 -9.80
N VAL A 184 7.26 19.38 -10.06
CA VAL A 184 8.10 18.36 -9.42
C VAL A 184 9.56 18.62 -9.75
N ARG A 185 9.89 18.89 -11.02
CA ARG A 185 11.25 19.16 -11.48
C ARG A 185 11.84 20.41 -10.86
N SER A 186 11.09 21.51 -10.87
CA SER A 186 11.60 22.84 -10.43
C SER A 186 11.48 23.06 -8.92
N HIS A 187 10.49 22.46 -8.26
CA HIS A 187 10.17 22.69 -6.84
C HIS A 187 9.72 21.40 -6.15
N TRP A 188 10.62 20.39 -6.06
CA TRP A 188 10.30 19.06 -5.52
C TRP A 188 9.63 19.10 -4.14
N GLY A 189 10.03 20.05 -3.28
CA GLY A 189 9.41 20.22 -1.98
C GLY A 189 7.93 20.63 -2.02
N LEU A 190 7.49 21.37 -3.06
CA LEU A 190 6.09 21.72 -3.28
C LEU A 190 5.37 20.61 -4.06
N GLY A 191 6.01 20.05 -5.08
CA GLY A 191 5.47 18.93 -5.86
C GLY A 191 5.16 17.73 -4.99
N SER A 192 6.07 17.33 -4.10
CA SER A 192 5.84 16.20 -3.18
C SER A 192 4.71 16.44 -2.18
N ARG A 193 4.47 17.68 -1.74
CA ARG A 193 3.31 18.02 -0.90
C ARG A 193 2.00 17.90 -1.66
N LEU A 194 1.95 18.43 -2.89
CA LEU A 194 0.75 18.35 -3.72
C LEU A 194 0.38 16.90 -4.04
N LEU A 195 1.38 16.06 -4.33
CA LEU A 195 1.17 14.62 -4.50
C LEU A 195 0.65 13.95 -3.22
N ALA A 196 1.18 14.32 -2.04
CA ALA A 196 0.67 13.82 -0.76
C ALA A 196 -0.80 14.21 -0.54
N ASP A 197 -1.21 15.44 -0.89
CA ASP A 197 -2.61 15.89 -0.79
C ASP A 197 -3.53 15.18 -1.80
N MET A 198 -3.01 14.79 -2.96
CA MET A 198 -3.76 13.99 -3.95
C MET A 198 -3.93 12.53 -3.50
N PHE A 199 -2.89 11.92 -2.92
CA PHE A 199 -2.91 10.51 -2.50
C PHE A 199 -3.69 10.30 -1.22
N GLY A 200 -3.76 11.29 -0.35
CA GLY A 200 -4.46 11.22 0.91
C GLY A 200 -5.10 12.54 1.35
N PRO A 201 -6.23 12.93 0.72
CA PRO A 201 -6.86 14.21 1.02
C PRO A 201 -7.27 14.34 2.51
N ASN A 202 -7.56 13.22 3.16
CA ASN A 202 -7.96 13.16 4.56
C ASN A 202 -6.85 12.64 5.50
N TRP A 203 -5.60 12.55 5.04
CA TRP A 203 -4.49 12.18 5.91
C TRP A 203 -4.26 13.23 7.00
N SER A 204 -3.73 12.78 8.13
CA SER A 204 -3.27 13.69 9.18
C SER A 204 -2.16 14.61 8.64
N ALA A 205 -1.95 15.74 9.31
CA ALA A 205 -0.83 16.63 8.97
C ALA A 205 0.52 15.90 9.13
N GLU A 206 0.64 15.01 10.11
CA GLU A 206 1.82 14.20 10.39
C GLU A 206 2.08 13.20 9.24
N ASP A 207 1.07 12.45 8.79
CA ASP A 207 1.19 11.50 7.68
C ASP A 207 1.60 12.21 6.38
N ARG A 208 1.00 13.38 6.09
CA ARG A 208 1.39 14.18 4.92
C ARG A 208 2.83 14.65 4.97
N VAL A 209 3.29 15.11 6.14
CA VAL A 209 4.68 15.52 6.33
C VAL A 209 5.62 14.33 6.16
N ALA A 210 5.31 13.19 6.79
CA ALA A 210 6.09 11.98 6.68
C ALA A 210 6.17 11.48 5.24
N PHE A 211 5.04 11.37 4.54
CA PHE A 211 5.01 10.94 3.14
C PHE A 211 5.73 11.92 2.20
N THR A 212 5.58 13.23 2.42
CA THR A 212 6.33 14.25 1.67
C THR A 212 7.84 14.10 1.87
N ALA A 213 8.28 13.81 3.09
CA ALA A 213 9.70 13.60 3.39
C ALA A 213 10.23 12.30 2.76
N SER A 214 9.46 11.19 2.85
CA SER A 214 9.85 9.90 2.27
C SER A 214 10.02 9.98 0.75
N GLN A 215 9.12 10.65 0.03
CA GLN A 215 9.26 10.85 -1.41
C GLN A 215 10.59 11.54 -1.78
N ARG A 216 10.96 12.60 -1.03
CA ARG A 216 12.19 13.35 -1.29
C ARG A 216 13.46 12.61 -0.89
N ALA A 217 13.37 11.73 0.10
CA ALA A 217 14.47 10.83 0.46
C ALA A 217 14.64 9.71 -0.58
N ALA A 218 13.52 9.25 -1.17
CA ALA A 218 13.52 8.19 -2.15
C ALA A 218 14.10 8.60 -3.52
N ALA A 219 13.82 9.81 -4.01
CA ALA A 219 14.28 10.28 -5.33
C ALA A 219 14.62 11.76 -5.33
N ASP A 220 15.53 12.18 -6.20
CA ASP A 220 15.74 13.60 -6.53
C ASP A 220 14.62 14.12 -7.45
N ALA A 221 14.66 15.43 -7.72
CA ALA A 221 13.63 16.11 -8.50
C ALA A 221 13.57 15.64 -9.96
N GLU A 222 14.71 15.41 -10.59
CA GLU A 222 14.80 15.00 -11.99
C GLU A 222 14.21 13.60 -12.17
N VAL A 223 14.68 12.62 -11.38
CA VAL A 223 14.17 11.25 -11.42
C VAL A 223 12.66 11.21 -11.11
N ALA A 224 12.20 11.96 -10.10
CA ALA A 224 10.79 12.02 -9.76
C ALA A 224 9.94 12.63 -10.89
N ALA A 225 10.42 13.68 -11.54
CA ALA A 225 9.73 14.33 -12.65
C ALA A 225 9.67 13.42 -13.88
N ASP A 226 10.77 12.74 -14.22
CA ASP A 226 10.82 11.83 -15.38
C ASP A 226 9.98 10.58 -15.14
N LEU A 227 9.95 10.03 -13.92
CA LEU A 227 9.02 8.96 -13.55
C LEU A 227 7.56 9.41 -13.67
N LEU A 228 7.25 10.65 -13.26
CA LEU A 228 5.90 11.19 -13.39
C LEU A 228 5.51 11.38 -14.86
N ALA A 229 6.44 11.83 -15.70
CA ALA A 229 6.23 11.92 -17.14
C ALA A 229 5.96 10.52 -17.75
N LEU A 230 6.77 9.51 -17.40
CA LEU A 230 6.55 8.13 -17.82
C LEU A 230 5.15 7.62 -17.40
N ILE A 231 4.71 7.90 -16.17
CA ILE A 231 3.38 7.53 -15.67
C ILE A 231 2.28 8.13 -16.55
N TYR A 232 2.41 9.41 -16.94
CA TYR A 232 1.42 10.09 -17.78
C TYR A 232 1.41 9.62 -19.24
N GLU A 233 2.53 9.11 -19.76
CA GLU A 233 2.64 8.60 -21.13
C GLU A 233 2.33 7.10 -21.25
N THR A 234 2.34 6.36 -20.14
CA THR A 234 2.09 4.91 -20.15
C THR A 234 0.65 4.59 -20.58
N ASP A 235 0.52 3.69 -21.56
CA ASP A 235 -0.77 3.14 -22.04
C ASP A 235 -0.65 1.62 -22.17
N VAL A 236 -1.49 0.88 -21.43
CA VAL A 236 -1.50 -0.59 -21.42
C VAL A 236 -2.83 -1.17 -21.91
N ARG A 237 -3.65 -0.37 -22.59
CA ARG A 237 -4.97 -0.81 -23.09
C ARG A 237 -4.87 -1.96 -24.05
N ASP A 238 -3.84 -1.97 -24.89
CA ASP A 238 -3.62 -3.03 -25.89
C ASP A 238 -3.11 -4.33 -25.24
N ASP A 239 -2.50 -4.25 -24.07
CA ASP A 239 -1.99 -5.41 -23.32
C ASP A 239 -3.13 -6.14 -22.56
N LEU A 240 -4.12 -5.39 -22.01
CA LEU A 240 -5.16 -5.92 -21.15
C LEU A 240 -5.98 -7.08 -21.73
N PRO A 241 -6.42 -7.06 -23.02
CA PRO A 241 -7.19 -8.16 -23.61
C PRO A 241 -6.41 -9.47 -23.74
N GLY A 242 -5.06 -9.40 -23.76
CA GLY A 242 -4.17 -10.55 -23.88
C GLY A 242 -3.89 -11.28 -22.57
N ILE A 243 -4.30 -10.75 -21.42
CA ILE A 243 -4.01 -11.33 -20.11
C ILE A 243 -4.87 -12.57 -19.87
N ARG A 244 -4.19 -13.70 -19.60
CA ARG A 244 -4.82 -15.00 -19.35
C ARG A 244 -5.01 -15.32 -17.87
N ALA A 245 -4.20 -14.70 -17.01
CA ALA A 245 -4.28 -14.91 -15.57
C ALA A 245 -5.61 -14.39 -15.02
N PRO A 246 -6.26 -15.09 -14.08
CA PRO A 246 -7.36 -14.53 -13.32
C PRO A 246 -6.94 -13.20 -12.69
N ALA A 247 -7.81 -12.19 -12.77
CA ALA A 247 -7.49 -10.85 -12.30
C ALA A 247 -8.51 -10.36 -11.26
N LEU A 248 -8.03 -9.60 -10.27
CA LEU A 248 -8.85 -8.89 -9.30
C LEU A 248 -8.48 -7.42 -9.33
N VAL A 249 -9.44 -6.58 -9.69
CA VAL A 249 -9.28 -5.12 -9.65
C VAL A 249 -9.92 -4.61 -8.37
N VAL A 250 -9.17 -3.90 -7.54
CA VAL A 250 -9.65 -3.32 -6.28
C VAL A 250 -9.45 -1.81 -6.31
N HIS A 251 -10.47 -1.06 -5.94
CA HIS A 251 -10.40 0.40 -6.01
C HIS A 251 -11.22 1.06 -4.90
N ARG A 252 -10.79 2.24 -4.42
CA ARG A 252 -11.59 3.05 -3.49
C ARG A 252 -12.48 4.03 -4.25
N GLU A 253 -13.72 4.19 -3.80
CA GLU A 253 -14.76 4.97 -4.51
C GLU A 253 -14.37 6.42 -4.77
N HIS A 254 -13.67 7.03 -3.80
CA HIS A 254 -13.37 8.46 -3.81
C HIS A 254 -11.88 8.77 -3.97
N ASP A 255 -11.09 7.80 -4.46
CA ASP A 255 -9.69 8.01 -4.80
C ASP A 255 -9.56 9.18 -5.80
N ARG A 256 -8.77 10.20 -5.41
CA ARG A 256 -8.57 11.41 -6.22
C ARG A 256 -7.37 11.33 -7.14
N ALA A 257 -6.40 10.51 -6.81
CA ALA A 257 -5.22 10.29 -7.64
C ALA A 257 -5.58 9.45 -8.87
N MET A 258 -6.32 8.37 -8.64
CA MET A 258 -6.82 7.48 -9.70
C MET A 258 -8.35 7.38 -9.58
N ARG A 259 -9.05 7.83 -10.60
CA ARG A 259 -10.52 7.81 -10.57
C ARG A 259 -11.05 6.39 -10.75
N LEU A 260 -12.15 6.07 -10.08
CA LEU A 260 -12.84 4.77 -10.19
C LEU A 260 -13.20 4.41 -11.65
N SER A 261 -13.41 5.41 -12.52
CA SER A 261 -13.62 5.18 -13.96
C SER A 261 -12.45 4.45 -14.62
N GLY A 262 -11.20 4.74 -14.22
CA GLY A 262 -10.02 4.02 -14.70
C GLY A 262 -10.00 2.55 -14.28
N ALA A 263 -10.36 2.25 -13.04
CA ALA A 263 -10.49 0.86 -12.58
C ALA A 263 -11.59 0.09 -13.32
N ARG A 264 -12.71 0.76 -13.63
CA ARG A 264 -13.79 0.18 -14.44
C ARG A 264 -13.34 -0.09 -15.88
N GLU A 265 -12.56 0.80 -16.47
CA GLU A 265 -11.95 0.60 -17.80
C GLU A 265 -11.00 -0.62 -17.78
N VAL A 266 -10.09 -0.69 -16.81
CA VAL A 266 -9.19 -1.84 -16.64
C VAL A 266 -9.97 -3.15 -16.51
N ALA A 267 -10.98 -3.20 -15.64
CA ALA A 267 -11.79 -4.39 -15.43
C ALA A 267 -12.60 -4.78 -16.68
N ALA A 268 -13.06 -3.80 -17.46
CA ALA A 268 -13.81 -4.06 -18.69
C ALA A 268 -12.95 -4.60 -19.84
N LEU A 269 -11.64 -4.24 -19.86
CA LEU A 269 -10.69 -4.69 -20.88
C LEU A 269 -10.07 -6.05 -20.56
N LEU A 270 -10.07 -6.46 -19.30
CA LEU A 270 -9.55 -7.76 -18.85
C LEU A 270 -10.57 -8.88 -19.14
N PRO A 271 -10.18 -10.01 -19.76
CA PRO A 271 -11.11 -11.11 -20.08
C PRO A 271 -11.67 -11.83 -18.84
N HIS A 272 -10.91 -11.88 -17.76
CA HIS A 272 -11.24 -12.65 -16.55
C HIS A 272 -10.95 -11.83 -15.29
N ALA A 273 -11.72 -10.76 -15.06
CA ALA A 273 -11.53 -9.87 -13.92
C ALA A 273 -12.79 -9.67 -13.10
N ASP A 274 -12.62 -9.72 -11.79
CA ASP A 274 -13.59 -9.20 -10.83
C ASP A 274 -13.20 -7.78 -10.42
N LEU A 275 -14.19 -6.89 -10.26
CA LEU A 275 -14.02 -5.55 -9.73
C LEU A 275 -14.62 -5.43 -8.34
N VAL A 276 -13.79 -5.11 -7.37
CA VAL A 276 -14.21 -4.82 -5.99
C VAL A 276 -14.01 -3.34 -5.71
N THR A 277 -15.10 -2.66 -5.37
CA THR A 277 -15.08 -1.25 -4.96
C THR A 277 -15.18 -1.17 -3.44
N LEU A 278 -14.28 -0.43 -2.82
CA LEU A 278 -14.20 -0.22 -1.37
C LEU A 278 -14.53 1.23 -1.02
N PRO A 279 -15.15 1.49 0.13
CA PRO A 279 -15.34 2.85 0.62
C PRO A 279 -14.00 3.52 0.93
N GLY A 280 -13.97 4.86 0.88
CA GLY A 280 -12.80 5.68 1.23
C GLY A 280 -12.18 6.39 0.03
N ASP A 281 -11.15 7.18 0.30
CA ASP A 281 -10.51 8.11 -0.63
C ASP A 281 -8.97 8.02 -0.68
N ALA A 282 -8.37 7.20 0.18
CA ALA A 282 -6.93 7.01 0.21
C ALA A 282 -6.46 6.23 -1.02
N HIS A 283 -5.48 6.79 -1.74
CA HIS A 283 -4.91 6.15 -2.93
C HIS A 283 -4.08 4.91 -2.61
N LEU A 284 -3.31 4.95 -1.52
CA LEU A 284 -2.44 3.83 -1.15
C LEU A 284 -3.20 2.79 -0.31
N PRO A 285 -3.04 1.47 -0.56
CA PRO A 285 -3.85 0.42 0.06
C PRO A 285 -3.70 0.32 1.58
N TRP A 286 -2.56 0.72 2.12
CA TRP A 286 -2.28 0.69 3.56
C TRP A 286 -2.73 1.94 4.33
N HIS A 287 -3.25 2.96 3.66
CA HIS A 287 -3.85 4.13 4.30
C HIS A 287 -5.37 3.96 4.46
N GLY A 288 -5.92 4.61 5.47
CA GLY A 288 -7.33 4.44 5.84
C GLY A 288 -7.60 3.02 6.37
N ASP A 289 -8.65 2.35 5.87
CA ASP A 289 -8.93 0.94 6.21
C ASP A 289 -8.13 -0.01 5.30
N GLY A 290 -6.85 -0.23 5.64
CA GLY A 290 -5.98 -1.18 4.96
C GLY A 290 -6.44 -2.64 5.13
N ASP A 291 -7.07 -2.94 6.26
CA ASP A 291 -7.63 -4.28 6.52
C ASP A 291 -8.79 -4.61 5.58
N ALA A 292 -9.59 -3.61 5.18
CA ALA A 292 -10.62 -3.82 4.16
C ALA A 292 -10.01 -4.24 2.82
N VAL A 293 -8.88 -3.65 2.43
CA VAL A 293 -8.17 -4.04 1.22
C VAL A 293 -7.64 -5.47 1.36
N LEU A 294 -6.99 -5.80 2.48
CA LEU A 294 -6.50 -7.17 2.74
C LEU A 294 -7.66 -8.18 2.72
N ARG A 295 -8.79 -7.89 3.37
CA ARG A 295 -9.98 -8.76 3.33
C ARG A 295 -10.52 -8.97 1.92
N ALA A 296 -10.46 -7.95 1.06
CA ALA A 296 -10.92 -8.06 -0.32
C ALA A 296 -10.01 -8.94 -1.18
N ILE A 297 -8.70 -8.90 -0.96
CA ILE A 297 -7.73 -9.63 -1.78
C ILE A 297 -7.37 -11.02 -1.21
N ALA A 298 -7.51 -11.24 0.09
CA ALA A 298 -7.10 -12.47 0.76
C ALA A 298 -7.73 -13.76 0.17
N PRO A 299 -9.05 -13.82 -0.11
CA PRO A 299 -9.65 -14.98 -0.74
C PRO A 299 -9.08 -15.27 -2.12
N PHE A 300 -8.84 -14.23 -2.91
CA PHE A 300 -8.25 -14.34 -4.24
C PHE A 300 -6.80 -14.83 -4.19
N LEU A 301 -6.05 -14.46 -3.16
CA LEU A 301 -4.69 -14.95 -2.94
C LEU A 301 -4.66 -16.34 -2.27
N GLY A 302 -5.76 -16.80 -1.69
CA GLY A 302 -5.81 -18.03 -0.88
C GLY A 302 -5.02 -17.89 0.42
N ILE A 303 -5.12 -16.74 1.08
CA ILE A 303 -4.55 -16.45 2.40
C ILE A 303 -5.66 -16.09 3.38
N GLU A 304 -5.38 -16.21 4.69
CA GLU A 304 -6.28 -15.70 5.71
C GLU A 304 -6.21 -14.18 5.73
N GLY A 305 -7.35 -13.52 5.51
CA GLY A 305 -7.46 -12.07 5.67
C GLY A 305 -7.62 -11.69 7.14
N PRO A 306 -7.39 -10.42 7.49
CA PRO A 306 -7.71 -9.94 8.83
C PRO A 306 -9.19 -10.19 9.13
N PRO A 307 -9.56 -10.48 10.39
CA PRO A 307 -10.94 -10.75 10.76
C PRO A 307 -11.86 -9.61 10.31
N ALA A 308 -13.05 -9.96 9.87
CA ALA A 308 -14.06 -8.95 9.61
C ALA A 308 -14.23 -8.09 10.87
N PRO A 309 -14.41 -6.76 10.74
CA PRO A 309 -14.82 -5.96 11.89
C PRO A 309 -16.03 -6.65 12.50
N ALA A 310 -15.97 -6.94 13.77
CA ALA A 310 -17.05 -7.62 14.45
C ALA A 310 -18.31 -6.75 14.30
N ASN A 311 -19.21 -7.16 13.40
CA ASN A 311 -20.51 -6.54 13.19
C ASN A 311 -21.41 -6.77 14.42
N GLY A 312 -21.04 -6.27 15.55
CA GLY A 312 -21.65 -6.44 16.87
C GLY A 312 -20.80 -5.79 17.94
N ALA A 313 -19.46 -5.86 17.83
CA ALA A 313 -18.59 -5.27 18.84
C ALA A 313 -18.68 -3.72 18.88
N ASP A 314 -18.86 -3.05 17.75
CA ASP A 314 -19.10 -1.60 17.71
C ASP A 314 -20.49 -1.26 18.30
N ALA A 315 -21.51 -2.07 18.05
CA ALA A 315 -22.85 -1.87 18.62
C ALA A 315 -22.89 -2.22 20.11
N ASP A 316 -22.24 -3.29 20.55
CA ASP A 316 -22.13 -3.67 21.96
C ASP A 316 -21.22 -2.72 22.73
N ALA A 317 -20.09 -2.30 22.15
CA ALA A 317 -19.20 -1.30 22.76
C ALA A 317 -19.88 0.09 22.85
N LEU A 318 -20.71 0.47 21.86
CA LEU A 318 -21.54 1.66 21.95
C LEU A 318 -22.62 1.54 23.03
N GLY A 319 -23.02 0.32 23.38
CA GLY A 319 -23.90 0.01 24.52
C GLY A 319 -23.27 0.40 25.86
N GLU A 320 -21.94 0.36 25.99
CA GLU A 320 -21.21 0.77 27.20
C GLU A 320 -21.09 2.30 27.36
N LEU A 321 -21.37 3.07 26.32
CA LEU A 321 -21.35 4.51 26.37
C LEU A 321 -22.63 5.04 27.08
N SER A 322 -22.44 5.99 27.97
CA SER A 322 -23.56 6.76 28.52
C SER A 322 -24.29 7.54 27.43
N ALA A 323 -25.53 7.95 27.66
CA ALA A 323 -26.28 8.78 26.73
C ALA A 323 -25.51 10.05 26.33
N ARG A 324 -24.79 10.66 27.27
CA ARG A 324 -23.97 11.85 27.01
C ARG A 324 -22.72 11.57 26.18
N GLU A 325 -22.07 10.44 26.40
CA GLU A 325 -20.93 10.02 25.62
C GLU A 325 -21.33 9.70 24.17
N ARG A 326 -22.49 9.10 23.96
CA ARG A 326 -23.06 8.86 22.61
C ARG A 326 -23.36 10.17 21.89
N GLU A 327 -23.92 11.15 22.57
CA GLU A 327 -24.19 12.48 22.01
C GLU A 327 -22.88 13.20 21.62
N VAL A 328 -21.87 13.17 22.48
CA VAL A 328 -20.54 13.72 22.19
C VAL A 328 -19.90 12.98 21.00
N LEU A 329 -19.98 11.64 20.98
CA LEU A 329 -19.44 10.83 19.89
C LEU A 329 -20.10 11.14 18.54
N GLY A 330 -21.42 11.36 18.50
CA GLY A 330 -22.13 11.78 17.28
C GLY A 330 -21.63 13.14 16.75
N LEU A 331 -21.33 14.09 17.64
CA LEU A 331 -20.77 15.39 17.25
C LEU A 331 -19.31 15.30 16.83
N VAL A 332 -18.52 14.39 17.43
CA VAL A 332 -17.16 14.04 16.97
C VAL A 332 -17.21 13.46 15.57
N ALA A 333 -18.17 12.59 15.27
CA ALA A 333 -18.35 12.01 13.93
C ALA A 333 -18.72 13.05 12.87
N GLN A 334 -19.42 14.13 13.26
CA GLN A 334 -19.72 15.28 12.40
C GLN A 334 -18.51 16.22 12.21
N GLY A 335 -17.34 15.89 12.80
CA GLY A 335 -16.11 16.68 12.65
C GLY A 335 -16.00 17.91 13.56
N LEU A 336 -16.88 18.09 14.55
CA LEU A 336 -16.83 19.23 15.46
C LEU A 336 -15.62 19.14 16.40
N SER A 337 -14.98 20.28 16.69
CA SER A 337 -13.94 20.41 17.72
C SER A 337 -14.52 20.46 19.14
N ASP A 338 -13.68 20.23 20.17
CA ASP A 338 -14.13 20.29 21.56
C ASP A 338 -14.78 21.63 21.95
N PRO A 339 -14.28 22.81 21.50
CA PRO A 339 -14.99 24.08 21.74
C PRO A 339 -16.38 24.13 21.07
N GLN A 340 -16.51 23.67 19.84
CA GLN A 340 -17.81 23.65 19.13
C GLN A 340 -18.81 22.69 19.77
N ILE A 341 -18.33 21.53 20.22
CA ILE A 341 -19.16 20.56 20.97
C ILE A 341 -19.58 21.16 22.31
N ALA A 342 -18.65 21.84 23.00
CA ALA A 342 -18.91 22.50 24.28
C ALA A 342 -19.99 23.56 24.15
N GLU A 343 -19.93 24.41 23.12
CA GLU A 343 -20.95 25.41 22.81
C GLU A 343 -22.31 24.75 22.56
N ARG A 344 -22.34 23.71 21.70
CA ARG A 344 -23.57 23.03 21.30
C ARG A 344 -24.26 22.30 22.44
N LEU A 345 -23.47 21.75 23.37
CA LEU A 345 -23.96 20.94 24.49
C LEU A 345 -24.03 21.71 25.80
N VAL A 346 -23.71 23.00 25.83
CA VAL A 346 -23.65 23.87 27.02
C VAL A 346 -22.74 23.27 28.09
N LEU A 347 -21.51 22.92 27.69
CA LEU A 347 -20.48 22.32 28.54
C LEU A 347 -19.20 23.20 28.49
N SER A 348 -18.24 22.88 29.37
CA SER A 348 -16.88 23.40 29.18
C SER A 348 -16.09 22.57 28.17
N PRO A 349 -15.14 23.17 27.41
CA PRO A 349 -14.25 22.40 26.53
C PRO A 349 -13.48 21.30 27.27
N HIS A 350 -13.09 21.53 28.52
CA HIS A 350 -12.45 20.53 29.36
C HIS A 350 -13.36 19.33 29.66
N THR A 351 -14.66 19.58 29.89
CA THR A 351 -15.65 18.51 30.07
C THR A 351 -15.80 17.67 28.81
N VAL A 352 -15.84 18.30 27.64
CA VAL A 352 -15.90 17.60 26.35
C VAL A 352 -14.65 16.76 26.14
N HIS A 353 -13.47 17.33 26.39
CA HIS A 353 -12.19 16.60 26.29
C HIS A 353 -12.21 15.33 27.17
N ARG A 354 -12.71 15.43 28.41
CA ARG A 354 -12.84 14.27 29.29
C ARG A 354 -13.82 13.23 28.76
N HIS A 355 -14.94 13.65 28.17
CA HIS A 355 -15.88 12.72 27.54
C HIS A 355 -15.22 12.00 26.34
N VAL A 356 -14.48 12.71 25.48
CA VAL A 356 -13.74 12.12 24.37
C VAL A 356 -12.71 11.11 24.88
N ALA A 357 -11.94 11.44 25.91
CA ALA A 357 -10.98 10.50 26.50
C ALA A 357 -11.65 9.23 27.05
N ASN A 358 -12.79 9.39 27.75
CA ASN A 358 -13.56 8.25 28.25
C ASN A 358 -14.14 7.38 27.11
N ILE A 359 -14.63 7.99 26.03
CA ILE A 359 -15.12 7.31 24.84
C ILE A 359 -13.99 6.47 24.24
N LEU A 360 -12.80 7.07 24.03
CA LEU A 360 -11.64 6.37 23.50
C LEU A 360 -11.24 5.18 24.36
N ALA A 361 -11.23 5.34 25.68
CA ALA A 361 -10.92 4.27 26.63
C ALA A 361 -11.94 3.13 26.58
N LYS A 362 -13.24 3.44 26.62
CA LYS A 362 -14.33 2.44 26.58
C LYS A 362 -14.37 1.69 25.25
N LEU A 363 -14.20 2.40 24.12
CA LEU A 363 -14.18 1.81 22.79
C LEU A 363 -12.81 1.20 22.43
N ARG A 364 -11.81 1.33 23.30
CA ARG A 364 -10.41 0.88 23.07
C ARG A 364 -9.83 1.43 21.78
N LEU A 365 -10.13 2.68 21.45
CA LEU A 365 -9.70 3.34 20.24
C LEU A 365 -8.53 4.28 20.50
N PRO A 366 -7.51 4.31 19.62
CA PRO A 366 -6.29 5.09 19.86
C PRO A 366 -6.46 6.60 19.59
N THR A 367 -7.43 6.98 18.74
CA THR A 367 -7.56 8.38 18.29
C THR A 367 -9.00 8.83 18.14
N ARG A 368 -9.20 10.17 18.18
CA ARG A 368 -10.49 10.81 17.90
C ARG A 368 -11.03 10.46 16.50
N ALA A 369 -10.15 10.38 15.51
CA ALA A 369 -10.54 9.99 14.15
C ALA A 369 -11.03 8.54 14.08
N ALA A 370 -10.42 7.63 14.85
CA ALA A 370 -10.89 6.26 14.98
C ALA A 370 -12.28 6.19 15.62
N ALA A 371 -12.55 7.04 16.64
CA ALA A 371 -13.86 7.14 17.27
C ALA A 371 -14.92 7.70 16.32
N ALA A 372 -14.59 8.72 15.51
CA ALA A 372 -15.48 9.26 14.48
C ALA A 372 -15.85 8.20 13.44
N ALA A 373 -14.86 7.44 12.96
CA ALA A 373 -15.06 6.35 12.01
C ALA A 373 -15.93 5.22 12.61
N ALA A 374 -15.74 4.85 13.88
CA ALA A 374 -16.57 3.86 14.58
C ALA A 374 -18.03 4.31 14.69
N ALA A 375 -18.26 5.59 15.04
CA ALA A 375 -19.60 6.18 15.11
C ALA A 375 -20.31 6.19 13.75
N ALA A 376 -19.59 6.53 12.67
CA ALA A 376 -20.13 6.51 11.31
C ALA A 376 -20.54 5.09 10.87
N ARG A 377 -19.68 4.08 11.14
CA ARG A 377 -20.01 2.67 10.85
C ARG A 377 -21.22 2.16 11.65
N ALA A 378 -21.42 2.68 12.85
CA ALA A 378 -22.53 2.31 13.71
C ALA A 378 -23.83 3.11 13.45
N GLY A 379 -23.85 3.99 12.46
CA GLY A 379 -25.04 4.76 12.07
C GLY A 379 -25.42 5.87 13.05
N LEU A 380 -24.48 6.44 13.81
CA LEU A 380 -24.68 7.56 14.72
C LEU A 380 -24.55 8.95 14.03
N LEU A 381 -24.54 8.98 12.71
CA LEU A 381 -24.57 10.21 11.90
C LEU A 381 -25.98 10.64 11.54
#